data_de9f2172e0c0db85eab1e32223fddfe6
#
_entry.id   de9f2172e0c0db85eab1e32223fddfe6
#
_cell.length_a   1.000
_cell.length_b   1.000
_cell.length_c   1.000
_cell.angle_alpha   90.00
_cell.angle_beta   90.00
_cell.angle_gamma   90.00
#
_symmetry.space_group_name_H-M   'P 1'
#
loop_
_entity.id
_entity.type
_entity.pdbx_description
1 polymer ?
#
loop_
_entity_poly.entity_id
_entity_poly.type
_entity_poly.pdbx_seq_one_letter_code
_entity_poly.pdbx_strand_id
1 'polypeptide(L)'
;MLYCSRVPRPPLDAFVKSIWACRNEPQPHKLERILPTGAAQLIVNLKEDQTRLYDPDHAHRCLTTAGTVFSGIWSRYQVIDTLEQEYVAGVAFRPGGTVPFTCVPAHETSDAEIPLESLWGRARTARLREQLLESASLESMLDVLERALQDTWTRAATHPAISFALAAFDRAPGMTSVATVTSAIGMSAKRFIERFKSEVGVTPKRYSRIRRFQDAVTLAHRGHRLEWTRVALECGYFDQAHFIHDFRSFSGLTPTGYLDARTPFQNHVKFLQSDSPAV
;
A
#
# COMPACT_ATOMS: atom_id res chain seq x y z
N MET A 1 -3.29 -20.71 -8.26
CA MET A 1 -2.53 -19.65 -7.59
C MET A 1 -1.52 -20.27 -6.63
N LEU A 2 -0.24 -19.92 -6.75
CA LEU A 2 0.82 -20.24 -5.78
C LEU A 2 1.21 -18.92 -5.09
N TYR A 3 1.20 -18.90 -3.77
CA TYR A 3 1.55 -17.72 -2.97
C TYR A 3 2.41 -18.12 -1.78
N CYS A 4 3.51 -17.43 -1.57
CA CYS A 4 4.37 -17.60 -0.42
C CYS A 4 4.66 -16.25 0.22
N SER A 5 4.61 -16.17 1.55
CA SER A 5 4.98 -14.96 2.28
C SER A 5 5.47 -15.27 3.68
N ARG A 6 6.32 -14.41 4.21
CA ARG A 6 6.75 -14.44 5.61
C ARG A 6 7.08 -13.05 6.14
N VAL A 7 7.10 -12.91 7.44
CA VAL A 7 7.74 -11.78 8.11
C VAL A 7 9.25 -12.00 8.03
N PRO A 8 10.06 -11.02 7.60
CA PRO A 8 11.52 -11.18 7.59
C PRO A 8 12.08 -11.27 9.01
N ARG A 9 13.32 -11.75 9.11
CA ARG A 9 14.02 -11.89 10.40
C ARG A 9 14.39 -10.54 10.99
N PRO A 10 14.56 -10.45 12.33
CA PRO A 10 15.11 -9.25 12.94
C PRO A 10 16.48 -8.86 12.34
N PRO A 11 16.76 -7.57 12.17
CA PRO A 11 15.96 -6.42 12.61
C PRO A 11 14.94 -5.91 11.57
N LEU A 12 14.80 -6.56 10.43
CA LEU A 12 13.94 -6.10 9.31
C LEU A 12 12.45 -6.16 9.65
N ASP A 13 12.03 -7.08 10.53
CA ASP A 13 10.65 -7.24 11.00
C ASP A 13 10.06 -5.98 11.66
N ALA A 14 10.91 -5.09 12.18
CA ALA A 14 10.49 -3.80 12.70
C ALA A 14 9.99 -2.83 11.61
N PHE A 15 10.43 -2.99 10.37
CA PHE A 15 10.19 -2.09 9.25
C PHE A 15 9.31 -2.72 8.15
N VAL A 16 9.36 -4.02 8.04
CA VAL A 16 8.72 -4.81 6.99
C VAL A 16 7.60 -5.64 7.58
N LYS A 17 6.41 -5.52 7.01
CA LYS A 17 5.25 -6.32 7.40
C LYS A 17 5.35 -7.74 6.87
N SER A 18 5.71 -7.87 5.60
CA SER A 18 5.93 -9.16 4.92
C SER A 18 6.78 -8.98 3.66
N ILE A 19 7.51 -10.03 3.34
CA ILE A 19 8.07 -10.28 2.01
C ILE A 19 7.22 -11.37 1.37
N TRP A 20 6.96 -11.28 0.07
CA TRP A 20 6.01 -12.16 -0.59
C TRP A 20 6.39 -12.40 -2.06
N ALA A 21 5.97 -13.55 -2.58
CA ALA A 21 6.06 -13.88 -3.99
C ALA A 21 4.83 -14.68 -4.41
N CYS A 22 4.36 -14.48 -5.63
CA CYS A 22 3.24 -15.24 -6.16
C CYS A 22 3.38 -15.54 -7.64
N ARG A 23 2.73 -16.64 -8.03
CA ARG A 23 2.49 -17.02 -9.42
C ARG A 23 1.01 -17.34 -9.56
N ASN A 24 0.31 -16.51 -10.31
CA ASN A 24 -1.13 -16.58 -10.51
C ASN A 24 -1.43 -17.05 -11.93
N GLU A 25 -2.62 -17.63 -12.11
CA GLU A 25 -3.20 -17.80 -13.43
C GLU A 25 -3.75 -16.48 -13.95
N PRO A 26 -3.87 -16.33 -15.28
CA PRO A 26 -4.49 -15.15 -15.88
C PRO A 26 -5.88 -14.87 -15.29
N GLN A 27 -6.12 -13.60 -14.98
CA GLN A 27 -7.42 -13.17 -14.47
C GLN A 27 -8.42 -13.01 -15.62
N PRO A 28 -9.73 -13.22 -15.38
CA PRO A 28 -10.76 -13.07 -16.42
C PRO A 28 -11.05 -11.59 -16.78
N HIS A 29 -10.43 -10.64 -16.09
CA HIS A 29 -10.56 -9.20 -16.30
C HIS A 29 -9.16 -8.57 -16.44
N LYS A 30 -9.07 -7.51 -17.24
CA LYS A 30 -7.78 -6.88 -17.57
C LYS A 30 -7.29 -5.93 -16.49
N LEU A 31 -8.17 -5.16 -15.89
CA LEU A 31 -7.79 -4.07 -14.97
C LEU A 31 -8.35 -4.30 -13.58
N GLU A 32 -7.56 -3.93 -12.57
CA GLU A 32 -7.96 -3.94 -11.16
C GLU A 32 -7.66 -2.62 -10.48
N ARG A 33 -8.53 -2.26 -9.51
CA ARG A 33 -8.22 -1.24 -8.52
C ARG A 33 -7.43 -1.87 -7.37
N ILE A 34 -6.34 -1.24 -7.01
CA ILE A 34 -5.62 -1.54 -5.77
C ILE A 34 -5.97 -0.45 -4.76
N LEU A 35 -6.63 -0.85 -3.68
CA LEU A 35 -7.10 0.07 -2.65
C LEU A 35 -5.94 0.54 -1.76
N PRO A 36 -5.95 1.82 -1.29
CA PRO A 36 -4.89 2.35 -0.44
C PRO A 36 -4.83 1.64 0.91
N THR A 37 -3.69 1.06 1.23
CA THR A 37 -3.48 0.29 2.48
C THR A 37 -2.89 1.13 3.62
N GLY A 38 -2.40 2.31 3.32
CA GLY A 38 -1.65 3.14 4.26
C GLY A 38 -0.18 2.73 4.44
N ALA A 39 0.36 1.93 3.52
CA ALA A 39 1.74 1.48 3.53
C ALA A 39 2.32 1.47 2.12
N ALA A 40 3.64 1.63 2.02
CA ALA A 40 4.39 1.52 0.78
C ALA A 40 4.77 0.06 0.48
N GLN A 41 5.11 -0.22 -0.77
CA GLN A 41 5.55 -1.53 -1.23
C GLN A 41 6.74 -1.42 -2.18
N LEU A 42 7.58 -2.44 -2.21
CA LEU A 42 8.49 -2.72 -3.31
C LEU A 42 7.86 -3.82 -4.15
N ILE A 43 7.78 -3.64 -5.46
CA ILE A 43 7.13 -4.56 -6.39
C ILE A 43 8.12 -4.90 -7.50
N VAL A 44 8.25 -6.18 -7.80
CA VAL A 44 9.06 -6.68 -8.92
C VAL A 44 8.15 -7.52 -9.81
N ASN A 45 7.77 -6.96 -10.95
CA ASN A 45 7.04 -7.68 -11.99
C ASN A 45 8.00 -8.62 -12.71
N LEU A 46 7.89 -9.92 -12.47
CA LEU A 46 8.74 -10.97 -13.06
C LEU A 46 8.16 -11.52 -14.38
N LYS A 47 6.89 -11.17 -14.70
CA LYS A 47 6.26 -11.53 -15.97
C LYS A 47 6.79 -10.69 -17.11
N GLU A 48 6.95 -9.38 -16.88
CA GLU A 48 7.46 -8.38 -17.82
C GLU A 48 8.42 -7.43 -17.09
N ASP A 49 9.29 -6.73 -17.81
CA ASP A 49 10.17 -5.71 -17.21
C ASP A 49 9.55 -4.31 -17.29
N GLN A 50 8.27 -4.23 -16.98
CA GLN A 50 7.52 -2.98 -16.93
C GLN A 50 6.31 -3.11 -15.99
N THR A 51 5.84 -1.96 -15.48
CA THR A 51 4.56 -1.80 -14.79
C THR A 51 3.73 -0.74 -15.49
N ARG A 52 2.40 -0.85 -15.40
CA ARG A 52 1.43 0.05 -16.02
C ARG A 52 0.47 0.57 -14.98
N LEU A 53 0.45 1.88 -14.84
CA LEU A 53 -0.49 2.58 -14.00
C LEU A 53 -1.49 3.32 -14.89
N TYR A 54 -2.74 2.89 -14.87
CA TYR A 54 -3.79 3.47 -15.68
C TYR A 54 -4.42 4.69 -15.00
N ASP A 55 -4.77 5.69 -15.81
CA ASP A 55 -5.53 6.83 -15.33
C ASP A 55 -6.94 6.38 -14.90
N PRO A 56 -7.35 6.60 -13.64
CA PRO A 56 -8.65 6.15 -13.15
C PRO A 56 -9.85 6.78 -13.88
N ASP A 57 -9.69 7.98 -14.41
CA ASP A 57 -10.73 8.74 -15.09
C ASP A 57 -10.69 8.51 -16.62
N HIS A 58 -9.54 8.05 -17.15
CA HIS A 58 -9.29 7.81 -18.57
C HIS A 58 -8.54 6.49 -18.77
N ALA A 59 -9.20 5.35 -18.59
CA ALA A 59 -8.58 4.02 -18.61
C ALA A 59 -7.85 3.62 -19.92
N HIS A 60 -7.96 4.42 -20.99
CA HIS A 60 -7.16 4.28 -22.20
C HIS A 60 -5.76 4.90 -22.07
N ARG A 61 -5.51 5.72 -21.05
CA ARG A 61 -4.20 6.33 -20.76
C ARG A 61 -3.51 5.50 -19.70
N CYS A 62 -2.27 5.12 -19.94
CA CYS A 62 -1.45 4.47 -18.94
C CYS A 62 -0.03 5.07 -18.93
N LEU A 63 0.52 5.18 -17.75
CA LEU A 63 1.93 5.46 -17.52
C LEU A 63 2.64 4.12 -17.40
N THR A 64 3.63 3.88 -18.25
CA THR A 64 4.49 2.69 -18.17
C THR A 64 5.82 3.08 -17.53
N THR A 65 6.28 2.27 -16.58
CA THR A 65 7.57 2.44 -15.91
C THR A 65 8.32 1.10 -15.82
N ALA A 66 9.46 1.07 -15.14
CA ALA A 66 10.28 -0.14 -14.98
C ALA A 66 9.50 -1.28 -14.28
N GLY A 67 9.86 -2.53 -14.55
CA GLY A 67 9.25 -3.70 -13.90
C GLY A 67 9.64 -3.89 -12.43
N THR A 68 10.54 -3.05 -11.91
CA THR A 68 10.93 -3.05 -10.50
C THR A 68 10.73 -1.65 -9.95
N VAL A 69 9.71 -1.49 -9.10
CA VAL A 69 9.27 -0.20 -8.59
C VAL A 69 9.16 -0.17 -7.07
N PHE A 70 9.36 1.00 -6.52
CA PHE A 70 8.92 1.37 -5.20
C PHE A 70 7.59 2.11 -5.33
N SER A 71 6.51 1.47 -4.89
CA SER A 71 5.17 2.06 -4.83
C SER A 71 5.02 2.74 -3.47
N GLY A 72 4.94 4.06 -3.46
CA GLY A 72 4.77 4.85 -2.24
C GLY A 72 3.42 4.61 -1.57
N ILE A 73 3.15 5.37 -0.51
CA ILE A 73 1.83 5.34 0.12
C ILE A 73 0.82 6.05 -0.78
N TRP A 74 -0.27 5.39 -1.09
CA TRP A 74 -1.33 5.94 -1.93
C TRP A 74 -2.46 6.56 -1.12
N SER A 75 -2.94 7.69 -1.59
CA SER A 75 -4.05 8.43 -0.99
C SER A 75 -5.40 8.13 -1.63
N ARG A 76 -5.41 7.43 -2.76
CA ARG A 76 -6.59 6.89 -3.46
C ARG A 76 -6.22 5.55 -4.12
N TYR A 77 -7.19 4.85 -4.70
CA TYR A 77 -6.93 3.62 -5.46
C TYR A 77 -6.04 3.86 -6.69
N GLN A 78 -5.30 2.84 -7.05
CA GLN A 78 -4.56 2.73 -8.31
C GLN A 78 -5.35 1.84 -9.27
N VAL A 79 -5.10 1.95 -10.57
CA VAL A 79 -5.62 1.02 -11.57
C VAL A 79 -4.44 0.40 -12.29
N ILE A 80 -4.30 -0.91 -12.19
CA ILE A 80 -3.18 -1.69 -12.72
C ILE A 80 -3.65 -2.76 -13.69
N ASP A 81 -2.73 -3.31 -14.49
CA ASP A 81 -2.97 -4.46 -15.38
C ASP A 81 -2.84 -5.77 -14.60
N THR A 82 -3.81 -6.66 -14.72
CA THR A 82 -3.78 -7.97 -14.05
C THR A 82 -2.71 -8.91 -14.59
N LEU A 83 -2.23 -8.68 -15.82
CA LEU A 83 -1.10 -9.42 -16.40
C LEU A 83 0.16 -9.31 -15.51
N GLU A 84 0.39 -8.14 -14.92
CA GLU A 84 1.54 -7.89 -14.06
C GLU A 84 1.50 -8.68 -12.76
N GLN A 85 0.34 -9.19 -12.37
CA GLN A 85 0.15 -9.99 -11.17
C GLN A 85 0.33 -11.49 -11.40
N GLU A 86 0.54 -11.93 -12.66
CA GLU A 86 0.73 -13.35 -12.95
C GLU A 86 2.03 -13.92 -12.36
N TYR A 87 3.09 -13.12 -12.33
CA TYR A 87 4.36 -13.51 -11.71
C TYR A 87 5.03 -12.28 -11.11
N VAL A 88 4.93 -12.14 -9.81
CA VAL A 88 5.35 -10.95 -9.08
C VAL A 88 5.88 -11.30 -7.70
N ALA A 89 6.88 -10.56 -7.27
CA ALA A 89 7.43 -10.64 -5.91
C ALA A 89 7.52 -9.23 -5.31
N GLY A 90 7.53 -9.14 -3.98
CA GLY A 90 7.56 -7.82 -3.36
C GLY A 90 7.76 -7.81 -1.86
N VAL A 91 7.80 -6.58 -1.36
CA VAL A 91 7.94 -6.25 0.06
C VAL A 91 6.81 -5.32 0.46
N ALA A 92 6.05 -5.69 1.45
CA ALA A 92 5.07 -4.80 2.09
C ALA A 92 5.73 -4.18 3.33
N PHE A 93 5.95 -2.88 3.31
CA PHE A 93 6.51 -2.16 4.45
C PHE A 93 5.47 -1.93 5.54
N ARG A 94 5.91 -1.75 6.77
CA ARG A 94 5.09 -1.15 7.82
C ARG A 94 4.96 0.36 7.56
N PRO A 95 3.89 1.03 8.01
CA PRO A 95 3.83 2.49 7.96
C PRO A 95 5.05 3.10 8.67
N GLY A 96 5.74 4.03 8.00
CA GLY A 96 7.02 4.57 8.47
C GLY A 96 8.23 3.64 8.32
N GLY A 97 8.03 2.41 7.88
CA GLY A 97 9.10 1.41 7.76
C GLY A 97 10.04 1.58 6.56
N THR A 98 9.80 2.55 5.69
CA THR A 98 10.62 2.79 4.49
C THR A 98 11.89 3.58 4.78
N VAL A 99 11.96 4.27 5.91
CA VAL A 99 13.06 5.17 6.30
C VAL A 99 14.46 4.55 6.13
N PRO A 100 14.71 3.29 6.52
CA PRO A 100 16.04 2.68 6.34
C PRO A 100 16.40 2.34 4.89
N PHE A 101 15.44 2.32 3.97
CA PHE A 101 15.61 1.76 2.62
C PHE A 101 15.52 2.81 1.52
N THR A 102 15.10 4.03 1.86
CA THR A 102 14.99 5.15 0.92
C THR A 102 15.82 6.31 1.42
N CYS A 103 16.51 7.00 0.49
CA CYS A 103 17.29 8.20 0.82
C CYS A 103 16.48 9.49 0.71
N VAL A 104 15.16 9.37 0.47
CA VAL A 104 14.24 10.51 0.26
C VAL A 104 13.12 10.48 1.29
N PRO A 105 12.57 11.64 1.66
CA PRO A 105 11.38 11.72 2.50
C PRO A 105 10.20 10.95 1.89
N ALA A 106 9.46 10.19 2.69
CA ALA A 106 8.40 9.30 2.21
C ALA A 106 7.29 10.04 1.41
N HIS A 107 7.06 11.33 1.68
CA HIS A 107 6.07 12.11 0.94
C HIS A 107 6.48 12.45 -0.51
N GLU A 108 7.75 12.35 -0.84
CA GLU A 108 8.23 12.54 -2.22
C GLU A 108 7.93 11.33 -3.11
N THR A 109 7.64 10.18 -2.50
CA THR A 109 7.22 8.95 -3.20
C THR A 109 5.72 8.70 -3.11
N SER A 110 4.96 9.56 -2.42
CA SER A 110 3.51 9.36 -2.22
C SER A 110 2.73 9.55 -3.51
N ASP A 111 1.68 8.73 -3.69
CA ASP A 111 0.84 8.71 -4.89
C ASP A 111 1.64 8.49 -6.18
N ALA A 112 2.77 7.76 -6.10
CA ALA A 112 3.66 7.49 -7.22
C ALA A 112 4.29 6.10 -7.16
N GLU A 113 4.62 5.56 -8.33
CA GLU A 113 5.54 4.46 -8.53
C GLU A 113 6.88 5.02 -9.01
N ILE A 114 7.92 4.75 -8.25
CA ILE A 114 9.29 5.21 -8.54
C ILE A 114 10.11 4.02 -9.02
N PRO A 115 10.77 4.08 -10.19
CA PRO A 115 11.72 3.06 -10.58
C PRO A 115 12.71 2.80 -9.45
N LEU A 116 12.85 1.55 -9.00
CA LEU A 116 13.70 1.22 -7.84
C LEU A 116 15.15 1.63 -8.07
N GLU A 117 15.58 1.65 -9.32
CA GLU A 117 16.95 2.11 -9.67
C GLU A 117 17.23 3.57 -9.29
N SER A 118 16.20 4.42 -9.21
CA SER A 118 16.34 5.80 -8.74
C SER A 118 16.63 5.89 -7.24
N LEU A 119 16.29 4.86 -6.47
CA LEU A 119 16.49 4.79 -5.01
C LEU A 119 17.70 3.92 -4.63
N TRP A 120 17.88 2.77 -5.27
CA TRP A 120 18.91 1.79 -4.92
C TRP A 120 20.07 1.73 -5.90
N GLY A 121 19.98 2.43 -7.03
CA GLY A 121 20.92 2.40 -8.13
C GLY A 121 20.70 1.22 -9.08
N ARG A 122 21.07 1.43 -10.34
CA ARG A 122 20.81 0.51 -11.45
C ARG A 122 21.39 -0.90 -11.24
N ALA A 123 22.65 -0.99 -10.82
CA ALA A 123 23.32 -2.28 -10.66
C ALA A 123 22.68 -3.17 -9.60
N ARG A 124 22.26 -2.59 -8.46
CA ARG A 124 21.59 -3.33 -7.38
C ARG A 124 20.20 -3.78 -7.79
N THR A 125 19.44 -2.90 -8.46
CA THR A 125 18.09 -3.21 -8.93
C THR A 125 18.10 -4.30 -9.99
N ALA A 126 19.02 -4.25 -10.96
CA ALA A 126 19.19 -5.29 -11.99
C ALA A 126 19.54 -6.64 -11.36
N ARG A 127 20.51 -6.66 -10.43
CA ARG A 127 20.90 -7.89 -9.70
C ARG A 127 19.73 -8.49 -8.92
N LEU A 128 18.93 -7.66 -8.22
CA LEU A 128 17.76 -8.14 -7.51
C LEU A 128 16.79 -8.87 -8.46
N ARG A 129 16.46 -8.24 -9.58
CA ARG A 129 15.54 -8.82 -10.56
C ARG A 129 16.10 -10.12 -11.15
N GLU A 130 17.37 -10.15 -11.54
CA GLU A 130 18.06 -11.34 -12.07
C GLU A 130 18.01 -12.51 -11.07
N GLN A 131 18.39 -12.29 -9.82
CA GLN A 131 18.35 -13.32 -8.78
C GLN A 131 16.93 -13.83 -8.50
N LEU A 132 15.91 -12.98 -8.59
CA LEU A 132 14.50 -13.40 -8.45
C LEU A 132 14.07 -14.27 -9.64
N LEU A 133 14.47 -13.95 -10.87
CA LEU A 133 14.16 -14.74 -12.06
C LEU A 133 14.87 -16.10 -12.04
N GLU A 134 16.08 -16.18 -11.50
CA GLU A 134 16.87 -17.41 -11.35
C GLU A 134 16.43 -18.28 -10.16
N SER A 135 15.55 -17.78 -9.30
CA SER A 135 15.12 -18.50 -8.10
C SER A 135 14.33 -19.77 -8.44
N ALA A 136 14.72 -20.88 -7.85
CA ALA A 136 14.13 -22.20 -8.12
C ALA A 136 12.70 -22.35 -7.52
N SER A 137 12.34 -21.55 -6.51
CA SER A 137 11.03 -21.60 -5.83
C SER A 137 10.61 -20.23 -5.31
N LEU A 138 9.33 -20.08 -4.95
CA LEU A 138 8.84 -18.86 -4.31
C LEU A 138 9.52 -18.61 -2.96
N GLU A 139 9.84 -19.66 -2.20
CA GLU A 139 10.54 -19.58 -0.92
C GLU A 139 11.95 -18.99 -1.10
N SER A 140 12.70 -19.45 -2.12
CA SER A 140 14.03 -18.91 -2.41
C SER A 140 13.99 -17.44 -2.85
N MET A 141 12.90 -16.99 -3.49
CA MET A 141 12.67 -15.56 -3.77
C MET A 141 12.56 -14.73 -2.50
N LEU A 142 11.92 -15.27 -1.45
CA LEU A 142 11.84 -14.56 -0.16
C LEU A 142 13.23 -14.35 0.45
N ASP A 143 14.14 -15.34 0.30
CA ASP A 143 15.52 -15.19 0.76
C ASP A 143 16.29 -14.15 -0.03
N VAL A 144 16.03 -14.04 -1.34
CA VAL A 144 16.62 -13.00 -2.20
C VAL A 144 16.15 -11.61 -1.76
N LEU A 145 14.84 -11.42 -1.56
CA LEU A 145 14.26 -10.15 -1.09
C LEU A 145 14.80 -9.75 0.27
N GLU A 146 14.89 -10.70 1.21
CA GLU A 146 15.42 -10.44 2.56
C GLU A 146 16.87 -9.99 2.54
N ARG A 147 17.73 -10.65 1.75
CA ARG A 147 19.14 -10.25 1.54
C ARG A 147 19.24 -8.86 0.90
N ALA A 148 18.44 -8.58 -0.14
CA ALA A 148 18.45 -7.26 -0.79
C ALA A 148 18.08 -6.14 0.18
N LEU A 149 17.13 -6.38 1.11
CA LEU A 149 16.80 -5.44 2.17
C LEU A 149 17.96 -5.27 3.16
N GLN A 150 18.62 -6.36 3.56
CA GLN A 150 19.79 -6.31 4.46
C GLN A 150 20.93 -5.49 3.85
N ASP A 151 21.22 -5.69 2.55
CA ASP A 151 22.26 -4.98 1.82
C ASP A 151 21.96 -3.48 1.62
N THR A 152 20.71 -3.08 1.75
CA THR A 152 20.26 -1.70 1.56
C THR A 152 20.03 -0.97 2.88
N TRP A 153 19.94 -1.70 3.97
CA TRP A 153 19.60 -1.15 5.27
C TRP A 153 20.63 -0.15 5.82
N THR A 154 20.20 1.11 6.02
CA THR A 154 21.07 2.21 6.46
C THR A 154 21.16 2.35 7.99
N ARG A 155 20.53 1.45 8.78
CA ARG A 155 20.37 1.57 10.25
C ARG A 155 19.59 2.81 10.72
N ALA A 156 19.05 3.61 9.81
CA ALA A 156 18.11 4.66 10.19
C ALA A 156 16.86 4.03 10.84
N ALA A 157 16.19 4.78 11.69
CA ALA A 157 14.99 4.32 12.36
C ALA A 157 13.90 5.39 12.30
N THR A 158 12.65 4.94 12.30
CA THR A 158 11.50 5.82 12.47
C THR A 158 11.60 6.53 13.83
N HIS A 159 11.33 7.83 13.83
CA HIS A 159 11.40 8.61 15.06
C HIS A 159 10.41 8.08 16.12
N PRO A 160 10.79 7.95 17.41
CA PRO A 160 9.91 7.37 18.43
C PRO A 160 8.53 8.01 18.54
N ALA A 161 8.45 9.34 18.37
CA ALA A 161 7.18 10.06 18.34
C ALA A 161 6.27 9.63 17.17
N ILE A 162 6.84 9.26 16.02
CA ILE A 162 6.08 8.77 14.86
C ILE A 162 5.63 7.33 15.10
N SER A 163 6.49 6.47 15.64
CA SER A 163 6.12 5.12 16.04
C SER A 163 4.99 5.13 17.08
N PHE A 164 5.06 6.01 18.08
CA PHE A 164 3.99 6.21 19.05
C PHE A 164 2.67 6.63 18.38
N ALA A 165 2.73 7.62 17.46
CA ALA A 165 1.57 8.12 16.74
C ALA A 165 0.92 7.03 15.87
N LEU A 166 1.71 6.25 15.14
CA LEU A 166 1.24 5.15 14.32
C LEU A 166 0.50 4.10 15.19
N ALA A 167 1.11 3.69 16.30
CA ALA A 167 0.47 2.78 17.24
C ALA A 167 -0.83 3.33 17.86
N ALA A 168 -0.90 4.64 18.10
CA ALA A 168 -2.11 5.29 18.60
C ALA A 168 -3.23 5.31 17.54
N PHE A 169 -2.90 5.67 16.30
CA PHE A 169 -3.86 5.67 15.18
C PHE A 169 -4.33 4.27 14.81
N ASP A 170 -3.47 3.26 14.86
CA ASP A 170 -3.84 1.87 14.56
C ASP A 170 -4.74 1.27 15.63
N ARG A 171 -4.60 1.70 16.90
CA ARG A 171 -5.41 1.22 18.01
C ARG A 171 -6.83 1.80 18.01
N ALA A 172 -6.98 3.07 17.60
CA ALA A 172 -8.26 3.77 17.58
C ALA A 172 -8.33 4.80 16.42
N PRO A 173 -8.47 4.34 15.15
CA PRO A 173 -8.34 5.19 13.97
C PRO A 173 -9.32 6.37 13.91
N GLY A 174 -10.53 6.18 14.42
CA GLY A 174 -11.58 7.22 14.43
C GLY A 174 -11.51 8.18 15.61
N MET A 175 -10.83 7.81 16.70
CA MET A 175 -10.90 8.52 17.97
C MET A 175 -9.60 9.27 18.34
N THR A 176 -8.48 8.89 17.74
CA THR A 176 -7.20 9.53 18.02
C THR A 176 -7.06 10.82 17.22
N SER A 177 -6.98 11.96 17.91
CA SER A 177 -6.74 13.26 17.29
C SER A 177 -5.27 13.61 17.23
N VAL A 178 -4.90 14.50 16.29
CA VAL A 178 -3.54 15.08 16.23
C VAL A 178 -3.20 15.78 17.54
N ALA A 179 -4.15 16.51 18.13
CA ALA A 179 -3.94 17.21 19.40
C ALA A 179 -3.61 16.25 20.55
N THR A 180 -4.35 15.13 20.66
CA THR A 180 -4.07 14.09 21.66
C THR A 180 -2.64 13.53 21.51
N VAL A 181 -2.24 13.22 20.27
CA VAL A 181 -0.89 12.69 20.00
C VAL A 181 0.18 13.73 20.35
N THR A 182 0.04 14.97 19.88
CA THR A 182 1.06 16.02 20.10
C THR A 182 1.20 16.38 21.55
N SER A 183 0.11 16.38 22.33
CA SER A 183 0.14 16.55 23.77
C SER A 183 0.95 15.44 24.46
N ALA A 184 0.77 14.19 24.05
CA ALA A 184 1.46 13.05 24.65
C ALA A 184 2.97 13.00 24.33
N ILE A 185 3.37 13.48 23.14
CA ILE A 185 4.78 13.43 22.70
C ILE A 185 5.57 14.72 22.97
N GLY A 186 4.92 15.77 23.49
CA GLY A 186 5.57 17.06 23.76
C GLY A 186 6.10 17.80 22.53
N MET A 187 5.46 17.60 21.36
CA MET A 187 5.87 18.20 20.09
C MET A 187 4.79 19.18 19.57
N SER A 188 5.20 20.30 18.97
CA SER A 188 4.22 21.19 18.32
C SER A 188 3.53 20.49 17.16
N ALA A 189 2.25 20.82 16.92
CA ALA A 189 1.46 20.22 15.85
C ALA A 189 2.11 20.37 14.48
N LYS A 190 2.70 21.53 14.17
CA LYS A 190 3.40 21.80 12.91
C LYS A 190 4.57 20.83 12.72
N ARG A 191 5.50 20.75 13.71
CA ARG A 191 6.67 19.87 13.66
C ARG A 191 6.29 18.40 13.57
N PHE A 192 5.24 17.99 14.30
CA PHE A 192 4.72 16.63 14.24
C PHE A 192 4.18 16.29 12.85
N ILE A 193 3.33 17.15 12.25
CA ILE A 193 2.75 16.92 10.91
C ILE A 193 3.84 16.84 9.84
N GLU A 194 4.83 17.73 9.87
CA GLU A 194 5.97 17.73 8.95
C GLU A 194 6.78 16.42 9.07
N ARG A 195 7.10 16.02 10.31
CA ARG A 195 7.85 14.79 10.57
C ARG A 195 7.08 13.54 10.16
N PHE A 196 5.82 13.47 10.54
CA PHE A 196 4.95 12.36 10.17
C PHE A 196 4.84 12.23 8.64
N LYS A 197 4.65 13.32 7.94
CA LYS A 197 4.62 13.35 6.48
C LYS A 197 5.95 12.91 5.86
N SER A 198 7.07 13.33 6.44
CA SER A 198 8.41 12.93 5.97
C SER A 198 8.70 11.44 6.15
N GLU A 199 8.24 10.82 7.23
CA GLU A 199 8.56 9.41 7.55
C GLU A 199 7.48 8.43 7.09
N VAL A 200 6.19 8.85 7.02
CA VAL A 200 5.06 7.99 6.66
C VAL A 200 4.57 8.23 5.23
N GLY A 201 4.74 9.44 4.69
CA GLY A 201 4.36 9.79 3.33
C GLY A 201 3.09 10.64 3.24
N VAL A 202 2.18 10.55 4.18
CA VAL A 202 0.92 11.31 4.22
C VAL A 202 0.77 12.07 5.53
N THR A 203 -0.19 13.00 5.62
CA THR A 203 -0.48 13.68 6.88
C THR A 203 -1.12 12.73 7.89
N PRO A 204 -0.97 12.97 9.22
CA PRO A 204 -1.63 12.15 10.25
C PRO A 204 -3.15 12.01 10.05
N LYS A 205 -3.82 13.09 9.66
CA LYS A 205 -5.26 13.08 9.37
C LYS A 205 -5.59 12.17 8.18
N ARG A 206 -4.78 12.20 7.10
CA ARG A 206 -4.98 11.34 5.93
C ARG A 206 -4.74 9.88 6.28
N TYR A 207 -3.67 9.60 7.04
CA TYR A 207 -3.38 8.25 7.53
C TYR A 207 -4.52 7.67 8.35
N SER A 208 -5.03 8.42 9.34
CA SER A 208 -6.17 7.99 10.16
C SER A 208 -7.42 7.69 9.32
N ARG A 209 -7.71 8.50 8.28
CA ARG A 209 -8.82 8.23 7.35
C ARG A 209 -8.59 6.95 6.54
N ILE A 210 -7.38 6.70 6.05
CA ILE A 210 -7.04 5.44 5.34
C ILE A 210 -7.21 4.24 6.28
N ARG A 211 -6.80 4.35 7.54
CA ARG A 211 -6.98 3.26 8.52
C ARG A 211 -8.46 2.93 8.74
N ARG A 212 -9.31 3.93 8.97
CA ARG A 212 -10.77 3.74 9.09
C ARG A 212 -11.37 3.09 7.83
N PHE A 213 -10.93 3.55 6.65
CA PHE A 213 -11.34 2.96 5.39
C PHE A 213 -10.94 1.49 5.30
N GLN A 214 -9.72 1.13 5.69
CA GLN A 214 -9.24 -0.26 5.68
C GLN A 214 -9.99 -1.15 6.69
N ASP A 215 -10.40 -0.61 7.84
CA ASP A 215 -11.26 -1.34 8.78
C ASP A 215 -12.62 -1.63 8.14
N ALA A 216 -13.23 -0.65 7.46
CA ALA A 216 -14.47 -0.83 6.73
C ALA A 216 -14.34 -1.82 5.56
N VAL A 217 -13.24 -1.76 4.79
CA VAL A 217 -12.94 -2.74 3.73
C VAL A 217 -12.80 -4.16 4.32
N THR A 218 -12.15 -4.30 5.47
CA THR A 218 -12.00 -5.60 6.14
C THR A 218 -13.35 -6.18 6.57
N LEU A 219 -14.23 -5.37 7.14
CA LEU A 219 -15.59 -5.79 7.49
C LEU A 219 -16.40 -6.15 6.23
N ALA A 220 -16.30 -5.30 5.19
CA ALA A 220 -16.99 -5.52 3.93
C ALA A 220 -16.51 -6.79 3.20
N HIS A 221 -15.23 -7.08 3.26
CA HIS A 221 -14.65 -8.26 2.61
C HIS A 221 -15.12 -9.57 3.26
N ARG A 222 -15.25 -9.60 4.60
CA ARG A 222 -15.66 -10.78 5.38
C ARG A 222 -17.17 -10.98 5.43
N GLY A 223 -17.96 -9.90 5.28
CA GLY A 223 -19.40 -9.93 5.43
C GLY A 223 -20.15 -10.27 4.14
N HIS A 224 -21.33 -10.93 4.28
CA HIS A 224 -22.24 -11.23 3.17
C HIS A 224 -23.50 -10.34 3.19
N ARG A 225 -23.94 -9.93 4.36
CA ARG A 225 -25.06 -8.99 4.58
C ARG A 225 -24.61 -7.95 5.60
N LEU A 226 -24.38 -6.73 5.13
CA LEU A 226 -23.85 -5.64 5.96
C LEU A 226 -24.88 -4.53 6.06
N GLU A 227 -25.10 -4.08 7.28
CA GLU A 227 -25.80 -2.84 7.57
C GLU A 227 -24.78 -1.71 7.58
N TRP A 228 -24.75 -0.91 6.51
CA TRP A 228 -23.72 0.12 6.31
C TRP A 228 -23.69 1.20 7.37
N THR A 229 -24.85 1.49 7.98
CA THR A 229 -24.91 2.41 9.14
C THR A 229 -24.11 1.87 10.31
N ARG A 230 -24.22 0.58 10.59
CA ARG A 230 -23.47 -0.09 11.66
C ARG A 230 -21.98 -0.13 11.34
N VAL A 231 -21.59 -0.50 10.11
CA VAL A 231 -20.18 -0.49 9.67
C VAL A 231 -19.58 0.91 9.83
N ALA A 232 -20.32 1.96 9.44
CA ALA A 232 -19.86 3.33 9.59
C ALA A 232 -19.56 3.68 11.07
N LEU A 233 -20.46 3.35 11.97
CA LEU A 233 -20.28 3.61 13.41
C LEU A 233 -19.12 2.80 14.01
N GLU A 234 -19.02 1.50 13.70
CA GLU A 234 -17.95 0.63 14.18
C GLU A 234 -16.56 1.11 13.71
N CYS A 235 -16.47 1.68 12.50
CA CYS A 235 -15.25 2.26 11.96
C CYS A 235 -14.98 3.70 12.39
N GLY A 236 -15.80 4.29 13.29
CA GLY A 236 -15.60 5.63 13.83
C GLY A 236 -15.93 6.76 12.86
N TYR A 237 -16.88 6.55 11.94
CA TYR A 237 -17.47 7.62 11.14
C TYR A 237 -18.63 8.28 11.90
N PHE A 238 -18.78 9.57 11.65
CA PHE A 238 -19.83 10.35 12.31
C PHE A 238 -21.23 9.91 11.87
N ASP A 239 -21.40 9.67 10.57
CA ASP A 239 -22.63 9.20 9.95
C ASP A 239 -22.34 8.39 8.68
N GLN A 240 -23.39 7.81 8.11
CA GLN A 240 -23.30 7.01 6.88
C GLN A 240 -22.91 7.85 5.65
N ALA A 241 -23.30 9.12 5.58
CA ALA A 241 -22.97 9.99 4.44
C ALA A 241 -21.46 10.28 4.40
N HIS A 242 -20.86 10.61 5.56
CA HIS A 242 -19.41 10.77 5.72
C HIS A 242 -18.67 9.47 5.36
N PHE A 243 -19.17 8.32 5.81
CA PHE A 243 -18.63 7.01 5.44
C PHE A 243 -18.62 6.77 3.92
N ILE A 244 -19.80 6.95 3.27
CA ILE A 244 -19.94 6.75 1.81
C ILE A 244 -19.01 7.70 1.04
N HIS A 245 -18.91 8.96 1.48
CA HIS A 245 -18.02 9.95 0.87
C HIS A 245 -16.54 9.51 0.96
N ASP A 246 -16.06 9.11 2.14
CA ASP A 246 -14.70 8.63 2.34
C ASP A 246 -14.45 7.34 1.53
N PHE A 247 -15.38 6.40 1.55
CA PHE A 247 -15.26 5.14 0.84
C PHE A 247 -15.10 5.37 -0.67
N ARG A 248 -15.93 6.25 -1.26
CA ARG A 248 -15.79 6.65 -2.66
C ARG A 248 -14.48 7.36 -2.96
N SER A 249 -14.06 8.26 -2.09
CA SER A 249 -12.79 8.99 -2.24
C SER A 249 -11.58 8.07 -2.32
N PHE A 250 -11.59 6.95 -1.58
CA PHE A 250 -10.49 5.99 -1.53
C PHE A 250 -10.58 4.86 -2.56
N SER A 251 -11.78 4.37 -2.87
CA SER A 251 -12.00 3.19 -3.72
C SER A 251 -12.54 3.51 -5.11
N GLY A 252 -13.09 4.71 -5.33
CA GLY A 252 -13.86 5.05 -6.54
C GLY A 252 -15.23 4.38 -6.58
N LEU A 253 -15.65 3.65 -5.54
CA LEU A 253 -16.88 2.86 -5.49
C LEU A 253 -17.75 3.24 -4.29
N THR A 254 -19.04 2.96 -4.39
CA THR A 254 -19.88 2.89 -3.19
C THR A 254 -19.55 1.64 -2.38
N PRO A 255 -19.85 1.59 -1.08
CA PRO A 255 -19.70 0.37 -0.28
C PRO A 255 -20.42 -0.84 -0.89
N THR A 256 -21.60 -0.65 -1.46
CA THR A 256 -22.35 -1.71 -2.16
C THR A 256 -21.63 -2.13 -3.45
N GLY A 257 -21.21 -1.17 -4.29
CA GLY A 257 -20.47 -1.46 -5.52
C GLY A 257 -19.13 -2.20 -5.26
N TYR A 258 -18.50 -1.97 -4.10
CA TYR A 258 -17.34 -2.77 -3.69
C TYR A 258 -17.70 -4.25 -3.51
N LEU A 259 -18.84 -4.58 -2.91
CA LEU A 259 -19.25 -5.98 -2.73
C LEU A 259 -19.45 -6.71 -4.06
N ASP A 260 -19.96 -6.01 -5.07
CA ASP A 260 -20.21 -6.56 -6.41
C ASP A 260 -18.90 -6.76 -7.21
N ALA A 261 -17.92 -5.87 -7.00
CA ALA A 261 -16.68 -5.84 -7.75
C ALA A 261 -15.49 -6.52 -7.05
N ARG A 262 -15.62 -6.91 -5.75
CA ARG A 262 -14.52 -7.50 -4.97
C ARG A 262 -14.00 -8.80 -5.57
N THR A 263 -12.71 -9.03 -5.42
CA THR A 263 -12.03 -10.28 -5.74
C THR A 263 -11.80 -11.10 -4.45
N PRO A 264 -11.24 -12.30 -4.50
CA PRO A 264 -10.80 -13.02 -3.30
C PRO A 264 -9.76 -12.27 -2.46
N PHE A 265 -9.12 -11.24 -3.03
CA PHE A 265 -8.10 -10.42 -2.35
C PHE A 265 -8.70 -9.11 -1.86
N GLN A 266 -8.62 -8.84 -0.56
CA GLN A 266 -9.31 -7.74 0.11
C GLN A 266 -9.13 -6.37 -0.58
N ASN A 267 -7.93 -6.04 -1.04
CA ASN A 267 -7.61 -4.72 -1.62
C ASN A 267 -7.58 -4.72 -3.15
N HIS A 268 -7.94 -5.83 -3.78
CA HIS A 268 -8.02 -5.99 -5.22
C HIS A 268 -9.47 -6.00 -5.66
N VAL A 269 -9.85 -5.07 -6.52
CA VAL A 269 -11.24 -4.86 -6.94
C VAL A 269 -11.28 -4.71 -8.45
N LYS A 270 -12.18 -5.45 -9.11
CA LYS A 270 -12.33 -5.36 -10.57
C LYS A 270 -12.59 -3.92 -11.01
N PHE A 271 -11.88 -3.49 -12.06
CA PHE A 271 -12.13 -2.21 -12.71
C PHE A 271 -12.90 -2.47 -14.00
N LEU A 272 -14.19 -2.09 -14.03
CA LEU A 272 -15.04 -2.21 -15.21
C LEU A 272 -14.95 -0.89 -15.99
N GLN A 273 -14.87 -0.97 -17.32
CA GLN A 273 -14.77 0.22 -18.18
C GLN A 273 -16.01 1.15 -18.10
N SER A 274 -17.14 0.64 -17.64
CA SER A 274 -18.34 1.42 -17.32
C SER A 274 -18.16 2.35 -16.09
N ASP A 275 -17.07 2.22 -15.34
CA ASP A 275 -16.81 2.99 -14.14
C ASP A 275 -16.07 4.31 -14.43
N SER A 276 -15.66 4.55 -15.68
CA SER A 276 -15.20 5.89 -16.08
C SER A 276 -16.40 6.84 -16.09
N PRO A 277 -16.32 8.02 -15.45
CA PRO A 277 -17.39 9.00 -15.55
C PRO A 277 -17.63 9.33 -17.03
N ALA A 278 -18.90 9.31 -17.43
CA ALA A 278 -19.28 9.77 -18.75
C ALA A 278 -18.81 11.23 -18.91
N VAL A 279 -18.07 11.49 -20.00
CA VAL A 279 -17.60 12.83 -20.39
C VAL A 279 -18.78 13.73 -20.68
#